data_6a0ba4e22fd6f51ca6979d933981c45c
#
_entry.id   6a0ba4e22fd6f51ca6979d933981c45c
#
_cell.length_a   1.000
_cell.length_b   1.000
_cell.length_c   1.000
_cell.angle_alpha   90.00
_cell.angle_beta   90.00
_cell.angle_gamma   90.00
#
_symmetry.space_group_name_H-M   'P 1'
#
loop_
_entity.id
_entity.type
_entity.pdbx_description
1 polymer ?
#
loop_
_entity_poly.entity_id
_entity_poly.type
_entity_poly.pdbx_seq_one_letter_code
_entity_poly.pdbx_strand_id
1 'polypeptide(L)'
;GGKLKLVRRLDAFGVDYIEGGYAGSNEKDMAFFAALQKEELSHARIAAFGSTRRARVRVQEDPFVPSLIKAGTPVCTIFGKTWKLHVKDVLRTTLKENVAMIADTVGYLKDHDREVFFDAEHFFDGYKDDPDYAIRCLEAAVAAGADGVVLCDTNGGTLPHEVHAITLAVGAAVKATLGIHTHNDSGTAVANAIEAVRAGATQVQGTINGYGERCGNANLVTLVPALQLKMKRRCVRNSQMKTLK
;
A
#
# COMPACT_ATOMS: atom_id res chain seq x y z
N GLY A 1 0.48 6.45 24.10
CA GLY A 1 0.56 5.02 24.25
C GLY A 1 1.58 4.32 23.39
N GLY A 2 1.45 2.98 23.31
CA GLY A 2 2.41 2.11 22.60
C GLY A 2 2.59 2.43 21.12
N LYS A 3 1.50 2.73 20.38
CA LYS A 3 1.57 3.10 18.97
C LYS A 3 2.47 4.32 18.72
N LEU A 4 2.39 5.38 19.54
CA LEU A 4 3.24 6.57 19.38
C LEU A 4 4.73 6.27 19.62
N LYS A 5 5.05 5.41 20.60
CA LYS A 5 6.43 4.96 20.81
C LYS A 5 6.98 4.22 19.59
N LEU A 6 6.15 3.39 18.97
CA LEU A 6 6.53 2.67 17.75
C LEU A 6 6.77 3.63 16.58
N VAL A 7 5.88 4.61 16.38
CA VAL A 7 6.04 5.64 15.34
C VAL A 7 7.38 6.37 15.50
N ARG A 8 7.70 6.86 16.70
CA ARG A 8 8.98 7.52 16.96
C ARG A 8 10.20 6.62 16.69
N ARG A 9 10.08 5.33 16.98
CA ARG A 9 11.14 4.36 16.69
C ARG A 9 11.33 4.13 15.21
N LEU A 10 10.24 4.01 14.45
CA LEU A 10 10.26 3.84 13.00
C LEU A 10 10.78 5.09 12.31
N ASP A 11 10.36 6.29 12.74
CA ASP A 11 10.89 7.55 12.27
C ASP A 11 12.40 7.68 12.50
N ALA A 12 12.85 7.39 13.72
CA ALA A 12 14.29 7.38 14.06
C ALA A 12 15.08 6.31 13.28
N PHE A 13 14.46 5.18 12.94
CA PHE A 13 15.05 4.16 12.07
C PHE A 13 15.19 4.65 10.62
N GLY A 14 14.30 5.53 10.18
CA GLY A 14 14.39 6.20 8.88
C GLY A 14 13.56 5.53 7.79
N VAL A 15 12.43 4.92 8.12
CA VAL A 15 11.44 4.52 7.11
C VAL A 15 10.77 5.77 6.53
N ASP A 16 10.45 5.76 5.24
CA ASP A 16 9.89 6.94 4.56
C ASP A 16 8.41 7.16 4.90
N TYR A 17 7.65 6.07 5.05
CA TYR A 17 6.22 6.10 5.34
C TYR A 17 5.87 5.20 6.52
N ILE A 18 4.95 5.66 7.36
CA ILE A 18 4.38 4.87 8.47
C ILE A 18 2.87 4.88 8.34
N GLU A 19 2.29 3.72 8.10
CA GLU A 19 0.85 3.56 8.05
C GLU A 19 0.27 3.50 9.45
N GLY A 20 -0.57 4.49 9.77
CA GLY A 20 -1.09 4.71 11.12
C GLY A 20 -2.25 3.78 11.49
N GLY A 21 -2.96 3.27 10.48
CA GLY A 21 -4.13 2.41 10.64
C GLY A 21 -5.31 2.87 9.78
N TYR A 22 -6.44 2.16 9.90
CA TYR A 22 -7.64 2.40 9.11
C TYR A 22 -8.41 3.62 9.64
N ALA A 23 -8.44 4.70 8.85
CA ALA A 23 -9.15 5.92 9.23
C ALA A 23 -10.67 5.69 9.22
N GLY A 24 -11.34 6.12 10.30
CA GLY A 24 -12.79 6.01 10.42
C GLY A 24 -13.32 4.64 10.84
N SER A 25 -12.45 3.66 11.09
CA SER A 25 -12.90 2.35 11.57
C SER A 25 -13.48 2.41 12.99
N ASN A 26 -12.91 3.27 13.85
CA ASN A 26 -13.34 3.48 15.23
C ASN A 26 -12.75 4.78 15.82
N GLU A 27 -13.32 5.22 16.95
CA GLU A 27 -12.88 6.44 17.65
C GLU A 27 -11.44 6.37 18.14
N LYS A 28 -10.97 5.18 18.51
CA LYS A 28 -9.60 4.97 19.02
C LYS A 28 -8.54 5.23 17.95
N ASP A 29 -8.80 4.85 16.72
CA ASP A 29 -7.88 5.12 15.61
C ASP A 29 -7.90 6.61 15.24
N MET A 30 -9.04 7.27 15.26
CA MET A 30 -9.12 8.72 15.05
C MET A 30 -8.42 9.50 16.18
N ALA A 31 -8.56 9.09 17.43
CA ALA A 31 -7.82 9.67 18.56
C ALA A 31 -6.29 9.48 18.41
N PHE A 32 -5.86 8.37 17.82
CA PHE A 32 -4.45 8.15 17.53
C PHE A 32 -3.94 9.12 16.44
N PHE A 33 -4.68 9.33 15.35
CA PHE A 33 -4.31 10.32 14.32
C PHE A 33 -4.26 11.74 14.90
N ALA A 34 -5.22 12.12 15.75
CA ALA A 34 -5.20 13.41 16.44
C ALA A 34 -3.97 13.58 17.36
N ALA A 35 -3.53 12.51 18.01
CA ALA A 35 -2.31 12.52 18.81
C ALA A 35 -1.04 12.61 17.92
N LEU A 36 -1.03 11.96 16.75
CA LEU A 36 0.08 12.03 15.80
C LEU A 36 0.32 13.43 15.24
N GLN A 37 -0.73 14.23 15.05
CA GLN A 37 -0.58 15.61 14.59
C GLN A 37 0.23 16.50 15.54
N LYS A 38 0.44 16.08 16.79
CA LYS A 38 1.25 16.77 17.79
C LYS A 38 2.69 16.27 17.86
N GLU A 39 3.02 15.24 17.06
CA GLU A 39 4.36 14.67 17.02
C GLU A 39 5.18 15.35 15.91
N GLU A 40 6.39 15.76 16.26
CA GLU A 40 7.37 16.21 15.28
C GLU A 40 8.19 15.00 14.82
N LEU A 41 7.96 14.56 13.58
CA LEU A 41 8.74 13.50 12.96
C LEU A 41 9.87 14.10 12.13
N SER A 42 11.03 13.46 12.18
CA SER A 42 12.24 13.97 11.54
C SER A 42 12.41 13.50 10.09
N HIS A 43 11.72 12.44 9.71
CA HIS A 43 11.90 11.78 8.42
C HIS A 43 10.59 11.20 7.86
N ALA A 44 9.92 10.35 8.65
CA ALA A 44 8.77 9.59 8.18
C ALA A 44 7.52 10.46 7.95
N ARG A 45 6.76 10.12 6.92
CA ARG A 45 5.45 10.70 6.65
C ARG A 45 4.36 9.70 7.06
N ILE A 46 3.36 10.18 7.77
CA ILE A 46 2.26 9.32 8.22
C ILE A 46 1.23 9.16 7.11
N ALA A 47 0.84 7.92 6.85
CA ALA A 47 -0.24 7.56 5.95
C ALA A 47 -1.48 7.11 6.73
N ALA A 48 -2.64 7.61 6.36
CA ALA A 48 -3.92 7.05 6.75
C ALA A 48 -4.33 5.98 5.75
N PHE A 49 -4.80 4.84 6.23
CA PHE A 49 -5.24 3.72 5.40
C PHE A 49 -6.76 3.69 5.28
N GLY A 50 -7.27 3.32 4.12
CA GLY A 50 -8.70 3.12 3.88
C GLY A 50 -8.98 2.44 2.55
N SER A 51 -10.26 2.33 2.19
CA SER A 51 -10.70 1.73 0.94
C SER A 51 -11.18 2.77 -0.07
N THR A 52 -11.37 2.36 -1.32
CA THR A 52 -12.16 3.11 -2.30
C THR A 52 -13.59 3.31 -1.78
N ARG A 53 -14.28 4.35 -2.32
CA ARG A 53 -15.70 4.59 -2.01
C ARG A 53 -16.56 3.34 -2.28
N ARG A 54 -17.70 3.28 -1.67
CA ARG A 54 -18.72 2.25 -1.94
C ARG A 54 -19.34 2.44 -3.33
N ALA A 55 -19.76 1.32 -3.92
CA ALA A 55 -20.49 1.34 -5.18
C ALA A 55 -21.78 2.18 -5.08
N ARG A 56 -22.04 2.97 -6.11
CA ARG A 56 -23.23 3.83 -6.22
C ARG A 56 -23.36 4.93 -5.15
N VAL A 57 -22.30 5.22 -4.41
CA VAL A 57 -22.25 6.31 -3.43
C VAL A 57 -21.30 7.37 -3.95
N ARG A 58 -21.66 8.64 -3.86
CA ARG A 58 -20.74 9.73 -4.19
C ARG A 58 -19.58 9.75 -3.17
N VAL A 59 -18.37 10.02 -3.61
CA VAL A 59 -17.18 9.94 -2.77
C VAL A 59 -17.27 10.82 -1.52
N GLN A 60 -17.89 12.01 -1.65
CA GLN A 60 -18.09 12.95 -0.54
C GLN A 60 -19.10 12.45 0.51
N GLU A 61 -19.98 11.54 0.10
CA GLU A 61 -21.05 10.97 0.94
C GLU A 61 -20.69 9.57 1.45
N ASP A 62 -19.52 9.06 1.03
CA ASP A 62 -19.06 7.77 1.53
C ASP A 62 -18.80 7.84 3.04
N PRO A 63 -19.22 6.84 3.82
CA PRO A 63 -19.09 6.88 5.27
C PRO A 63 -17.62 6.84 5.77
N PHE A 64 -16.68 6.40 4.93
CA PHE A 64 -15.29 6.20 5.34
C PHE A 64 -14.29 7.12 4.63
N VAL A 65 -14.45 7.38 3.33
CA VAL A 65 -13.48 8.16 2.55
C VAL A 65 -13.23 9.56 3.15
N PRO A 66 -14.24 10.35 3.58
CA PRO A 66 -14.00 11.63 4.25
C PRO A 66 -13.19 11.52 5.55
N SER A 67 -13.16 10.34 6.19
CA SER A 67 -12.37 10.12 7.40
C SER A 67 -10.86 10.10 7.10
N LEU A 68 -10.45 9.76 5.89
CA LEU A 68 -9.05 9.88 5.44
C LEU A 68 -8.57 11.33 5.49
N ILE A 69 -9.43 12.27 5.09
CA ILE A 69 -9.11 13.71 5.19
C ILE A 69 -9.11 14.16 6.65
N LYS A 70 -10.10 13.72 7.44
CA LYS A 70 -10.21 14.06 8.88
C LYS A 70 -9.05 13.52 9.70
N ALA A 71 -8.38 12.45 9.26
CA ALA A 71 -7.17 11.93 9.91
C ALA A 71 -6.02 12.95 9.92
N GLY A 72 -6.05 13.95 9.01
CA GLY A 72 -5.08 15.05 8.97
C GLY A 72 -3.66 14.62 8.55
N THR A 73 -3.50 13.45 7.93
CA THR A 73 -2.21 12.94 7.48
C THR A 73 -1.84 13.50 6.12
N PRO A 74 -0.55 13.71 5.82
CA PRO A 74 -0.11 14.17 4.50
C PRO A 74 -0.29 13.12 3.40
N VAL A 75 -0.37 11.85 3.79
CA VAL A 75 -0.44 10.70 2.86
C VAL A 75 -1.71 9.88 3.14
N CYS A 76 -2.30 9.36 2.08
CA CYS A 76 -3.37 8.38 2.15
C CYS A 76 -2.98 7.15 1.32
N THR A 77 -3.08 5.97 1.91
CA THR A 77 -3.02 4.69 1.20
C THR A 77 -4.44 4.14 1.11
N ILE A 78 -4.91 3.90 -0.09
CA ILE A 78 -6.25 3.34 -0.31
C ILE A 78 -6.17 2.03 -1.06
N PHE A 79 -6.85 1.00 -0.58
CA PHE A 79 -6.98 -0.23 -1.34
C PHE A 79 -8.26 -0.27 -2.19
N GLY A 80 -8.18 -0.93 -3.33
CA GLY A 80 -9.31 -1.23 -4.19
C GLY A 80 -9.15 -2.56 -4.89
N LYS A 81 -10.27 -3.18 -5.26
CA LYS A 81 -10.28 -4.50 -5.89
C LYS A 81 -9.78 -4.42 -7.33
N THR A 82 -8.88 -5.33 -7.69
CA THR A 82 -8.34 -5.45 -9.06
C THR A 82 -8.59 -6.82 -9.68
N TRP A 83 -9.29 -7.70 -8.98
CA TRP A 83 -9.69 -9.01 -9.43
C TRP A 83 -11.18 -9.07 -9.73
N LYS A 84 -11.55 -9.50 -10.94
CA LYS A 84 -12.95 -9.56 -11.40
C LYS A 84 -13.85 -10.38 -10.48
N LEU A 85 -13.34 -11.49 -9.95
CA LEU A 85 -14.06 -12.32 -8.98
C LEU A 85 -14.51 -11.46 -7.78
N HIS A 86 -13.60 -10.69 -7.20
CA HIS A 86 -13.92 -9.87 -6.03
C HIS A 86 -14.84 -8.69 -6.34
N VAL A 87 -14.76 -8.13 -7.55
CA VAL A 87 -15.69 -7.07 -7.96
C VAL A 87 -17.10 -7.61 -8.06
N LYS A 88 -17.28 -8.81 -8.64
CA LYS A 88 -18.60 -9.42 -8.82
C LYS A 88 -19.18 -9.99 -7.52
N ASP A 89 -18.39 -10.75 -6.78
CA ASP A 89 -18.90 -11.57 -5.68
C ASP A 89 -18.80 -10.90 -4.32
N VAL A 90 -17.78 -10.04 -4.11
CA VAL A 90 -17.57 -9.29 -2.85
C VAL A 90 -18.21 -7.91 -2.92
N LEU A 91 -17.84 -7.08 -3.92
CA LEU A 91 -18.40 -5.74 -4.08
C LEU A 91 -19.80 -5.74 -4.68
N ARG A 92 -20.19 -6.83 -5.36
CA ARG A 92 -21.47 -7.01 -6.04
C ARG A 92 -21.81 -5.84 -6.97
N THR A 93 -20.81 -5.45 -7.78
CA THR A 93 -20.93 -4.33 -8.71
C THR A 93 -20.34 -4.66 -10.08
N THR A 94 -20.37 -3.69 -11.00
CA THR A 94 -19.82 -3.85 -12.33
C THR A 94 -18.32 -3.50 -12.35
N LEU A 95 -17.59 -4.06 -13.31
CA LEU A 95 -16.18 -3.72 -13.53
C LEU A 95 -15.99 -2.22 -13.82
N LYS A 96 -16.91 -1.62 -14.59
CA LYS A 96 -16.91 -0.19 -14.89
C LYS A 96 -17.07 0.66 -13.63
N GLU A 97 -18.00 0.29 -12.75
CA GLU A 97 -18.22 1.01 -11.49
C GLU A 97 -17.01 0.89 -10.56
N ASN A 98 -16.37 -0.29 -10.49
CA ASN A 98 -15.16 -0.45 -9.67
C ASN A 98 -14.02 0.46 -10.16
N VAL A 99 -13.82 0.58 -11.47
CA VAL A 99 -12.82 1.51 -12.04
C VAL A 99 -13.18 2.96 -11.68
N ALA A 100 -14.46 3.33 -11.74
CA ALA A 100 -14.92 4.66 -11.30
C ALA A 100 -14.71 4.89 -9.80
N MET A 101 -14.97 3.87 -8.95
CA MET A 101 -14.70 3.95 -7.50
C MET A 101 -13.23 4.27 -7.21
N ILE A 102 -12.30 3.65 -7.95
CA ILE A 102 -10.86 3.92 -7.82
C ILE A 102 -10.56 5.37 -8.21
N ALA A 103 -10.97 5.78 -9.42
CA ALA A 103 -10.69 7.12 -9.94
C ALA A 103 -11.28 8.22 -9.06
N ASP A 104 -12.56 8.10 -8.65
CA ASP A 104 -13.25 9.08 -7.83
C ASP A 104 -12.58 9.23 -6.45
N THR A 105 -12.13 8.11 -5.86
CA THR A 105 -11.50 8.17 -4.53
C THR A 105 -10.11 8.79 -4.59
N VAL A 106 -9.29 8.40 -5.57
CA VAL A 106 -7.97 9.02 -5.77
C VAL A 106 -8.13 10.51 -6.04
N GLY A 107 -8.99 10.90 -7.00
CA GLY A 107 -9.22 12.30 -7.35
C GLY A 107 -9.70 13.13 -6.14
N TYR A 108 -10.64 12.60 -5.37
CA TYR A 108 -11.11 13.28 -4.15
C TYR A 108 -9.99 13.54 -3.14
N LEU A 109 -9.09 12.59 -2.92
CA LEU A 109 -7.97 12.76 -2.01
C LEU A 109 -6.93 13.74 -2.57
N LYS A 110 -6.69 13.73 -3.88
CA LYS A 110 -5.80 14.70 -4.56
C LYS A 110 -6.36 16.11 -4.49
N ASP A 111 -7.67 16.30 -4.65
CA ASP A 111 -8.34 17.61 -4.49
C ASP A 111 -8.22 18.18 -3.07
N HIS A 112 -7.85 17.34 -2.09
CA HIS A 112 -7.56 17.74 -0.72
C HIS A 112 -6.04 17.74 -0.40
N ASP A 113 -5.19 17.90 -1.40
CA ASP A 113 -3.73 18.00 -1.27
C ASP A 113 -3.07 16.79 -0.56
N ARG A 114 -3.60 15.56 -0.76
CA ARG A 114 -2.98 14.35 -0.22
C ARG A 114 -2.04 13.72 -1.24
N GLU A 115 -0.91 13.20 -0.76
CA GLU A 115 -0.17 12.19 -1.51
C GLU A 115 -0.94 10.87 -1.41
N VAL A 116 -1.16 10.20 -2.54
CA VAL A 116 -2.04 9.04 -2.61
C VAL A 116 -1.32 7.83 -3.19
N PHE A 117 -1.26 6.75 -2.41
CA PHE A 117 -0.88 5.42 -2.88
C PHE A 117 -2.12 4.56 -3.05
N PHE A 118 -2.19 3.90 -4.21
CA PHE A 118 -3.27 2.94 -4.50
C PHE A 118 -2.75 1.51 -4.34
N ASP A 119 -3.21 0.83 -3.29
CA ASP A 119 -2.95 -0.58 -3.07
C ASP A 119 -3.93 -1.42 -3.90
N ALA A 120 -3.40 -2.02 -4.96
CA ALA A 120 -4.13 -2.87 -5.89
C ALA A 120 -4.36 -4.24 -5.25
N GLU A 121 -5.45 -4.39 -4.50
CA GLU A 121 -5.73 -5.57 -3.69
C GLU A 121 -5.99 -6.81 -4.56
N HIS A 122 -5.37 -7.94 -4.21
CA HIS A 122 -5.36 -9.19 -5.00
C HIS A 122 -4.85 -9.01 -6.44
N PHE A 123 -3.86 -8.13 -6.63
CA PHE A 123 -3.40 -7.77 -7.97
C PHE A 123 -2.88 -8.97 -8.75
N PHE A 124 -2.05 -9.80 -8.14
CA PHE A 124 -1.45 -10.93 -8.83
C PHE A 124 -2.48 -11.99 -9.25
N ASP A 125 -3.48 -12.25 -8.41
CA ASP A 125 -4.61 -13.13 -8.76
C ASP A 125 -5.45 -12.50 -9.89
N GLY A 126 -5.75 -11.21 -9.77
CA GLY A 126 -6.50 -10.46 -10.78
C GLY A 126 -5.78 -10.39 -12.11
N TYR A 127 -4.47 -10.18 -12.11
CA TYR A 127 -3.64 -10.15 -13.32
C TYR A 127 -3.59 -11.52 -14.02
N LYS A 128 -3.48 -12.61 -13.26
CA LYS A 128 -3.53 -13.97 -13.82
C LYS A 128 -4.89 -14.33 -14.42
N ASP A 129 -5.98 -13.78 -13.86
CA ASP A 129 -7.35 -13.96 -14.38
C ASP A 129 -7.65 -13.08 -15.61
N ASP A 130 -7.31 -11.79 -15.53
CA ASP A 130 -7.52 -10.81 -16.60
C ASP A 130 -6.50 -9.67 -16.51
N PRO A 131 -5.36 -9.77 -17.22
CA PRO A 131 -4.32 -8.76 -17.20
C PRO A 131 -4.81 -7.37 -17.61
N ASP A 132 -5.67 -7.30 -18.65
CA ASP A 132 -6.17 -6.02 -19.17
C ASP A 132 -7.03 -5.29 -18.15
N TYR A 133 -7.86 -6.04 -17.42
CA TYR A 133 -8.67 -5.43 -16.36
C TYR A 133 -7.84 -4.98 -15.15
N ALA A 134 -6.90 -5.81 -14.72
CA ALA A 134 -6.01 -5.46 -13.61
C ALA A 134 -5.18 -4.20 -13.93
N ILE A 135 -4.61 -4.12 -15.13
CA ILE A 135 -3.88 -2.93 -15.59
C ILE A 135 -4.79 -1.71 -15.68
N ARG A 136 -6.01 -1.85 -16.21
CA ARG A 136 -7.00 -0.75 -16.28
C ARG A 136 -7.31 -0.16 -14.92
N CYS A 137 -7.35 -0.97 -13.85
CA CYS A 137 -7.52 -0.46 -12.49
C CYS A 137 -6.35 0.42 -12.05
N LEU A 138 -5.11 0.03 -12.38
CA LEU A 138 -3.92 0.85 -12.10
C LEU A 138 -3.92 2.14 -12.92
N GLU A 139 -4.23 2.05 -14.21
CA GLU A 139 -4.33 3.22 -15.10
C GLU A 139 -5.36 4.22 -14.60
N ALA A 140 -6.50 3.75 -14.09
CA ALA A 140 -7.53 4.63 -13.51
C ALA A 140 -7.02 5.38 -12.27
N ALA A 141 -6.27 4.72 -11.40
CA ALA A 141 -5.64 5.37 -10.25
C ALA A 141 -4.60 6.42 -10.69
N VAL A 142 -3.73 6.07 -11.65
CA VAL A 142 -2.71 6.97 -12.18
C VAL A 142 -3.32 8.17 -12.89
N ALA A 143 -4.34 7.96 -13.74
CA ALA A 143 -5.03 9.04 -14.44
C ALA A 143 -5.75 10.00 -13.48
N ALA A 144 -6.21 9.50 -12.33
CA ALA A 144 -6.80 10.32 -11.26
C ALA A 144 -5.75 11.03 -10.37
N GLY A 145 -4.45 10.81 -10.61
CA GLY A 145 -3.35 11.49 -9.94
C GLY A 145 -2.69 10.73 -8.79
N ALA A 146 -2.85 9.40 -8.69
CA ALA A 146 -2.13 8.63 -7.68
C ALA A 146 -0.60 8.81 -7.83
N ASP A 147 0.09 9.03 -6.72
CA ASP A 147 1.54 9.21 -6.67
C ASP A 147 2.30 7.88 -6.80
N GLY A 148 1.62 6.78 -6.51
CA GLY A 148 2.13 5.44 -6.72
C GLY A 148 1.02 4.38 -6.69
N VAL A 149 1.32 3.24 -7.32
CA VAL A 149 0.45 2.05 -7.31
C VAL A 149 1.22 0.87 -6.73
N VAL A 150 0.60 0.16 -5.81
CA VAL A 150 1.23 -0.94 -5.08
C VAL A 150 0.58 -2.26 -5.49
N LEU A 151 1.38 -3.18 -5.98
CA LEU A 151 0.92 -4.51 -6.38
C LEU A 151 0.82 -5.40 -5.14
N CYS A 152 -0.38 -5.85 -4.79
CA CYS A 152 -0.60 -6.64 -3.58
C CYS A 152 -0.73 -8.13 -3.89
N ASP A 153 0.17 -8.95 -3.34
CA ASP A 153 0.00 -10.39 -3.24
C ASP A 153 -0.80 -10.70 -1.96
N THR A 154 -2.09 -10.38 -2.01
CA THR A 154 -2.97 -10.42 -0.84
C THR A 154 -3.21 -11.84 -0.33
N ASN A 155 -3.26 -12.84 -1.21
CA ASN A 155 -3.35 -14.24 -0.84
C ASN A 155 -2.01 -14.83 -0.40
N GLY A 156 -0.88 -14.16 -0.67
CA GLY A 156 0.45 -14.67 -0.35
C GLY A 156 0.81 -15.97 -1.06
N GLY A 157 0.16 -16.22 -2.21
CA GLY A 157 0.30 -17.47 -2.98
C GLY A 157 1.10 -17.34 -4.27
N THR A 158 1.54 -16.14 -4.64
CA THR A 158 2.31 -15.92 -5.86
C THR A 158 3.77 -16.29 -5.63
N LEU A 159 4.38 -16.99 -6.59
CA LEU A 159 5.77 -17.40 -6.48
C LEU A 159 6.74 -16.30 -6.98
N PRO A 160 8.00 -16.26 -6.52
CA PRO A 160 8.92 -15.17 -6.82
C PRO A 160 9.14 -14.88 -8.31
N HIS A 161 9.22 -15.89 -9.15
CA HIS A 161 9.39 -15.72 -10.59
C HIS A 161 8.15 -15.11 -11.27
N GLU A 162 6.94 -15.42 -10.77
CA GLU A 162 5.70 -14.83 -11.25
C GLU A 162 5.62 -13.36 -10.83
N VAL A 163 5.96 -13.04 -9.58
CA VAL A 163 6.03 -11.65 -9.09
C VAL A 163 6.98 -10.84 -9.97
N HIS A 164 8.17 -11.36 -10.26
CA HIS A 164 9.13 -10.71 -11.14
C HIS A 164 8.54 -10.42 -12.53
N ALA A 165 8.01 -11.45 -13.19
CA ALA A 165 7.48 -11.34 -14.55
C ALA A 165 6.30 -10.35 -14.64
N ILE A 166 5.35 -10.45 -13.70
CA ILE A 166 4.17 -9.58 -13.67
C ILE A 166 4.57 -8.13 -13.34
N THR A 167 5.45 -7.91 -12.36
CA THR A 167 5.91 -6.56 -12.02
C THR A 167 6.63 -5.90 -13.19
N LEU A 168 7.46 -6.65 -13.90
CA LEU A 168 8.16 -6.15 -15.10
C LEU A 168 7.17 -5.75 -16.20
N ALA A 169 6.16 -6.60 -16.45
CA ALA A 169 5.11 -6.33 -17.45
C ALA A 169 4.29 -5.08 -17.08
N VAL A 170 3.92 -4.93 -15.81
CA VAL A 170 3.21 -3.74 -15.32
C VAL A 170 4.07 -2.49 -15.47
N GLY A 171 5.36 -2.55 -15.14
CA GLY A 171 6.28 -1.41 -15.29
C GLY A 171 6.46 -0.94 -16.73
N ALA A 172 6.29 -1.83 -17.70
CA ALA A 172 6.26 -1.47 -19.12
C ALA A 172 4.95 -0.78 -19.54
N ALA A 173 3.81 -1.18 -18.95
CA ALA A 173 2.49 -0.70 -19.31
C ALA A 173 2.09 0.58 -18.55
N VAL A 174 2.41 0.67 -17.24
CA VAL A 174 1.93 1.75 -16.36
C VAL A 174 3.06 2.69 -16.00
N LYS A 175 2.91 3.98 -16.29
CA LYS A 175 3.91 5.02 -15.98
C LYS A 175 3.65 5.66 -14.61
N ALA A 176 4.03 4.95 -13.56
CA ALA A 176 3.88 5.41 -12.17
C ALA A 176 4.99 4.83 -11.29
N THR A 177 5.14 5.35 -10.07
CA THR A 177 5.90 4.70 -9.00
C THR A 177 5.26 3.35 -8.70
N LEU A 178 6.01 2.26 -8.83
CA LEU A 178 5.55 0.92 -8.49
C LEU A 178 5.98 0.55 -7.07
N GLY A 179 5.00 0.09 -6.29
CA GLY A 179 5.18 -0.53 -4.99
C GLY A 179 4.86 -2.02 -5.00
N ILE A 180 5.26 -2.69 -3.94
CA ILE A 180 4.98 -4.10 -3.67
C ILE A 180 4.54 -4.31 -2.22
N HIS A 181 3.46 -5.07 -2.04
CA HIS A 181 2.97 -5.53 -0.75
C HIS A 181 2.73 -7.04 -0.81
N THR A 182 3.39 -7.81 0.06
CA THR A 182 3.32 -9.27 0.00
C THR A 182 2.97 -9.88 1.34
N HIS A 183 2.00 -10.83 1.33
CA HIS A 183 1.71 -11.72 2.45
C HIS A 183 2.57 -12.98 2.40
N ASN A 184 2.67 -13.68 3.52
CA ASN A 184 3.68 -14.74 3.72
C ASN A 184 3.09 -16.15 3.79
N ASP A 185 1.92 -16.36 3.19
CA ASP A 185 1.21 -17.65 3.28
C ASP A 185 2.01 -18.80 2.66
N SER A 186 2.71 -18.55 1.56
CA SER A 186 3.63 -19.51 0.93
C SER A 186 5.06 -19.45 1.49
N GLY A 187 5.32 -18.64 2.53
CA GLY A 187 6.67 -18.45 3.07
C GLY A 187 7.61 -17.64 2.18
N THR A 188 7.10 -16.97 1.14
CA THR A 188 7.90 -16.31 0.09
C THR A 188 7.81 -14.78 0.11
N ALA A 189 7.15 -14.15 1.07
CA ALA A 189 6.89 -12.71 1.05
C ALA A 189 8.15 -11.86 0.87
N VAL A 190 9.24 -12.17 1.57
CA VAL A 190 10.52 -11.45 1.44
C VAL A 190 11.14 -11.67 0.06
N ALA A 191 11.12 -12.91 -0.45
CA ALA A 191 11.62 -13.24 -1.78
C ALA A 191 10.82 -12.55 -2.87
N ASN A 192 9.49 -12.52 -2.74
CA ASN A 192 8.58 -11.82 -3.63
C ASN A 192 8.86 -10.32 -3.68
N ALA A 193 9.04 -9.67 -2.52
CA ALA A 193 9.39 -8.25 -2.45
C ALA A 193 10.76 -7.96 -3.11
N ILE A 194 11.76 -8.84 -2.91
CA ILE A 194 13.08 -8.74 -3.57
C ILE A 194 12.94 -8.83 -5.09
N GLU A 195 12.17 -9.80 -5.60
CA GLU A 195 11.96 -9.98 -7.03
C GLU A 195 11.18 -8.82 -7.66
N ALA A 196 10.21 -8.25 -6.96
CA ALA A 196 9.54 -7.02 -7.40
C ALA A 196 10.51 -5.84 -7.52
N VAL A 197 11.41 -5.65 -6.56
CA VAL A 197 12.46 -4.60 -6.63
C VAL A 197 13.42 -4.85 -7.78
N ARG A 198 13.78 -6.10 -8.08
CA ARG A 198 14.59 -6.46 -9.25
C ARG A 198 13.86 -6.14 -10.56
N ALA A 199 12.54 -6.28 -10.57
CA ALA A 199 11.68 -5.96 -11.72
C ALA A 199 11.33 -4.47 -11.85
N GLY A 200 11.80 -3.60 -10.92
CA GLY A 200 11.63 -2.15 -11.04
C GLY A 200 10.74 -1.50 -9.99
N ALA A 201 10.20 -2.24 -9.02
CA ALA A 201 9.50 -1.63 -7.89
C ALA A 201 10.45 -0.79 -7.05
N THR A 202 10.01 0.42 -6.66
CA THR A 202 10.80 1.38 -5.89
C THR A 202 10.25 1.66 -4.50
N GLN A 203 9.03 1.20 -4.22
CA GLN A 203 8.41 1.24 -2.90
C GLN A 203 8.17 -0.19 -2.41
N VAL A 204 8.44 -0.45 -1.15
CA VAL A 204 8.18 -1.75 -0.52
C VAL A 204 7.41 -1.53 0.78
N GLN A 205 6.28 -2.21 0.90
CA GLN A 205 5.50 -2.27 2.13
C GLN A 205 5.82 -3.57 2.88
N GLY A 206 5.85 -3.48 4.19
CA GLY A 206 6.08 -4.63 5.06
C GLY A 206 5.94 -4.24 6.53
N THR A 207 6.18 -5.19 7.41
CA THR A 207 6.06 -4.97 8.85
C THR A 207 7.31 -5.43 9.60
N ILE A 208 7.59 -4.80 10.73
CA ILE A 208 8.66 -5.25 11.62
C ILE A 208 8.31 -6.65 12.14
N ASN A 209 9.25 -7.58 12.01
CA ASN A 209 9.10 -9.00 12.35
C ASN A 209 8.03 -9.75 11.54
N GLY A 210 7.53 -9.17 10.45
CA GLY A 210 6.56 -9.81 9.57
C GLY A 210 5.15 -9.95 10.17
N TYR A 211 4.82 -9.21 11.22
CA TYR A 211 3.48 -9.23 11.78
C TYR A 211 2.43 -8.84 10.74
N GLY A 212 1.33 -9.56 10.69
CA GLY A 212 0.25 -9.31 9.76
C GLY A 212 -0.82 -10.39 9.82
N GLU A 213 -1.76 -10.31 8.90
CA GLU A 213 -2.84 -11.29 8.79
C GLU A 213 -2.30 -12.68 8.45
N ARG A 214 -2.99 -13.71 8.93
CA ARG A 214 -2.71 -15.14 8.71
C ARG A 214 -1.26 -15.52 9.03
N CYS A 215 -0.42 -15.67 7.99
CA CYS A 215 1.01 -16.05 8.11
C CYS A 215 1.96 -14.84 8.15
N GLY A 216 1.43 -13.62 8.13
CA GLY A 216 2.17 -12.38 8.20
C GLY A 216 2.46 -11.72 6.86
N ASN A 217 3.26 -10.66 6.92
CA ASN A 217 3.68 -9.83 5.78
C ASN A 217 5.19 -9.98 5.53
N ALA A 218 5.71 -9.32 4.49
CA ALA A 218 7.14 -9.21 4.30
C ALA A 218 7.83 -8.63 5.54
N ASN A 219 8.79 -9.38 6.07
CA ASN A 219 9.52 -8.99 7.28
C ASN A 219 10.58 -7.93 6.96
N LEU A 220 10.37 -6.70 7.36
CA LEU A 220 11.30 -5.59 7.15
C LEU A 220 12.66 -5.81 7.82
N VAL A 221 12.72 -6.55 8.92
CA VAL A 221 14.00 -6.87 9.59
C VAL A 221 14.90 -7.73 8.70
N THR A 222 14.33 -8.56 7.83
CA THR A 222 15.06 -9.34 6.84
C THR A 222 15.23 -8.56 5.53
N LEU A 223 14.18 -7.89 5.09
CA LEU A 223 14.10 -7.27 3.78
C LEU A 223 15.03 -6.06 3.65
N VAL A 224 15.03 -5.13 4.63
CA VAL A 224 15.88 -3.93 4.60
C VAL A 224 17.36 -4.27 4.49
N PRO A 225 17.94 -5.18 5.29
CA PRO A 225 19.33 -5.62 5.09
C PRO A 225 19.58 -6.28 3.73
N ALA A 226 18.65 -7.10 3.23
CA ALA A 226 18.80 -7.73 1.92
C ALA A 226 18.87 -6.68 0.81
N LEU A 227 17.96 -5.73 0.79
CA LEU A 227 17.94 -4.65 -0.20
C LEU A 227 19.18 -3.76 -0.07
N GLN A 228 19.53 -3.34 1.14
CA GLN A 228 20.62 -2.37 1.32
C GLN A 228 22.01 -2.98 1.21
N LEU A 229 22.28 -4.11 1.86
CA LEU A 229 23.63 -4.69 1.91
C LEU A 229 23.93 -5.59 0.71
N LYS A 230 22.94 -6.33 0.19
CA LYS A 230 23.12 -7.27 -0.92
C LYS A 230 22.82 -6.63 -2.28
N MET A 231 21.70 -5.90 -2.39
CA MET A 231 21.28 -5.30 -3.66
C MET A 231 21.75 -3.85 -3.84
N LYS A 232 22.40 -3.25 -2.83
CA LYS A 232 22.91 -1.86 -2.87
C LYS A 232 21.79 -0.82 -3.09
N ARG A 233 20.57 -1.15 -2.67
CA ARG A 233 19.43 -0.23 -2.68
C ARG A 233 19.34 0.46 -1.33
N ARG A 234 19.51 1.77 -1.30
CA ARG A 234 19.44 2.54 -0.06
C ARG A 234 18.00 2.59 0.48
N CYS A 235 17.77 1.98 1.64
CA CYS A 235 16.49 2.00 2.35
C CYS A 235 16.52 2.95 3.54
N VAL A 236 17.61 2.91 4.32
CA VAL A 236 17.78 3.75 5.52
C VAL A 236 19.24 4.25 5.59
N ARG A 237 19.55 5.15 6.52
CA ARG A 237 20.94 5.57 6.75
C ARG A 237 21.76 4.39 7.29
N ASN A 238 23.00 4.25 6.85
CA ASN A 238 23.88 3.16 7.29
C ASN A 238 24.04 3.09 8.83
N SER A 239 24.04 4.24 9.51
CA SER A 239 24.09 4.29 10.97
C SER A 239 22.88 3.63 11.63
N GLN A 240 21.72 3.66 10.99
CA GLN A 240 20.46 3.10 11.52
C GLN A 240 20.39 1.58 11.36
N MET A 241 21.14 0.99 10.42
CA MET A 241 21.19 -0.47 10.25
C MET A 241 21.60 -1.21 11.53
N LYS A 242 22.39 -0.56 12.40
CA LYS A 242 22.83 -1.14 13.68
C LYS A 242 21.68 -1.22 14.72
N THR A 243 20.60 -0.47 14.51
CA THR A 243 19.45 -0.42 15.43
C THR A 243 18.34 -1.39 15.02
N LEU A 244 18.51 -2.09 13.90
CA LEU A 244 17.60 -3.11 13.42
C LEU A 244 17.84 -4.42 14.21
N LYS A 245 17.24 -4.51 15.40
CA LYS A 245 17.32 -5.69 16.28
C LYS A 245 15.94 -6.03 16.82
#